data_ce8c82f35da36598bdd8224eccbc2fc2
#
_entry.id   ce8c82f35da36598bdd8224eccbc2fc2
#
_cell.length_a   1.000
_cell.length_b   1.000
_cell.length_c   1.000
_cell.angle_alpha   90.00
_cell.angle_beta   90.00
_cell.angle_gamma   90.00
#
_symmetry.space_group_name_H-M   'P 1'
#
loop_
_entity.id
_entity.type
_entity.pdbx_description
1 polymer ?
#
loop_
_entity_poly.entity_id
_entity_poly.type
_entity_poly.pdbx_seq_one_letter_code
_entity_poly.pdbx_strand_id
1 'polypeptide(L)'
;MCIRDSTGTGRYLKERKPEVKVVAVEPKESPILNGGAPGPHKIQGIGPNFVPAILDRQIYDEVIDVDIAQSVEMARRLAREEGILAGISSGTTVTAALELAKRPENAGKTIVVVIASYGERYLSSVLYEDLEV
;
A
#
# COMPACT_ATOMS: atom_id res chain seq x y z
N MET A 1 -3.06 1.06 -5.68
CA MET A 1 -1.70 1.40 -6.17
C MET A 1 -1.76 2.75 -6.87
N CYS A 2 -0.85 3.65 -6.55
CA CYS A 2 -0.72 4.92 -7.25
C CYS A 2 0.29 4.75 -8.39
N ILE A 3 -0.13 4.90 -9.65
CA ILE A 3 0.73 4.69 -10.83
C ILE A 3 1.89 5.68 -10.87
N ARG A 4 1.68 6.89 -10.39
CA ARG A 4 2.75 7.88 -10.21
C ARG A 4 3.90 7.30 -9.39
N ASP A 5 3.60 6.62 -8.29
CA ASP A 5 4.60 6.11 -7.36
C ASP A 5 5.18 4.76 -7.84
N SER A 6 4.40 3.89 -8.47
CA SER A 6 4.90 2.63 -9.03
C SER A 6 5.65 2.83 -10.36
N THR A 7 4.97 3.25 -11.41
CA THR A 7 5.57 3.37 -12.75
C THR A 7 6.55 4.55 -12.83
N GLY A 8 6.12 5.75 -12.42
CA GLY A 8 6.94 6.95 -12.54
C GLY A 8 8.19 6.90 -11.66
N THR A 9 7.99 6.77 -10.36
CA THR A 9 9.10 6.72 -9.39
C THR A 9 9.94 5.45 -9.56
N GLY A 10 9.29 4.31 -9.82
CA GLY A 10 9.98 3.04 -10.04
C GLY A 10 10.96 3.06 -11.22
N ARG A 11 10.54 3.64 -12.37
CA ARG A 11 11.43 3.83 -13.52
C ARG A 11 12.63 4.70 -13.16
N TYR A 12 12.39 5.85 -12.59
CA TYR A 12 13.45 6.78 -12.19
C TYR A 12 14.45 6.14 -11.23
N LEU A 13 13.98 5.38 -10.24
CA LEU A 13 14.86 4.70 -9.29
C LEU A 13 15.65 3.58 -9.95
N LYS A 14 15.00 2.71 -10.73
CA LYS A 14 15.69 1.59 -11.40
C LYS A 14 16.69 2.03 -12.47
N GLU A 15 16.49 3.17 -13.13
CA GLU A 15 17.49 3.76 -14.04
C GLU A 15 18.79 4.13 -13.30
N ARG A 16 18.72 4.56 -12.04
CA ARG A 16 19.87 4.98 -11.23
C ARG A 16 20.44 3.92 -10.33
N LYS A 17 19.59 3.02 -9.90
CA LYS A 17 19.90 1.94 -8.97
C LYS A 17 19.12 0.69 -9.38
N PRO A 18 19.61 -0.08 -10.37
CA PRO A 18 18.88 -1.23 -10.95
C PRO A 18 18.49 -2.30 -9.92
N GLU A 19 19.24 -2.42 -8.83
CA GLU A 19 18.97 -3.37 -7.74
C GLU A 19 17.81 -2.97 -6.81
N VAL A 20 17.24 -1.76 -6.94
CA VAL A 20 16.08 -1.35 -6.14
C VAL A 20 14.91 -2.27 -6.45
N LYS A 21 14.33 -2.84 -5.39
CA LYS A 21 13.09 -3.59 -5.48
C LYS A 21 11.89 -2.66 -5.35
N VAL A 22 10.99 -2.74 -6.29
CA VAL A 22 9.71 -2.02 -6.29
C VAL A 22 8.61 -3.02 -5.96
N VAL A 23 7.88 -2.79 -4.89
CA VAL A 23 6.79 -3.66 -4.46
C VAL A 23 5.46 -2.96 -4.65
N ALA A 24 4.59 -3.55 -5.43
CA ALA A 24 3.21 -3.10 -5.58
C ALA A 24 2.36 -3.66 -4.44
N VAL A 25 1.39 -2.89 -3.98
CA VAL A 25 0.45 -3.33 -2.95
C VAL A 25 -0.97 -3.15 -3.48
N GLU A 26 -1.79 -4.18 -3.37
CA GLU A 26 -3.19 -4.14 -3.80
C GLU A 26 -4.14 -4.71 -2.73
N PRO A 27 -5.45 -4.38 -2.82
CA PRO A 27 -6.44 -4.98 -1.93
C PRO A 27 -6.56 -6.48 -2.18
N LYS A 28 -6.53 -7.28 -1.13
CA LYS A 28 -6.72 -8.74 -1.19
C LYS A 28 -8.09 -9.11 -1.77
N GLU A 29 -9.07 -8.24 -1.59
CA GLU A 29 -10.42 -8.40 -2.13
C GLU A 29 -10.51 -8.19 -3.65
N SER A 30 -9.45 -7.60 -4.25
CA SER A 30 -9.34 -7.34 -5.70
C SER A 30 -7.89 -7.52 -6.19
N PRO A 31 -7.35 -8.75 -6.14
CA PRO A 31 -5.93 -9.02 -6.39
C PRO A 31 -5.62 -9.18 -7.88
N ILE A 32 -5.97 -8.17 -8.69
CA ILE A 32 -5.89 -8.24 -10.17
C ILE A 32 -4.45 -8.25 -10.70
N LEU A 33 -3.49 -7.71 -9.98
CA LEU A 33 -2.07 -7.75 -10.37
C LEU A 33 -1.48 -9.13 -10.09
N ASN A 34 -1.98 -9.83 -9.08
CA ASN A 34 -1.67 -11.23 -8.78
C ASN A 34 -2.50 -12.23 -9.60
N GLY A 35 -3.27 -11.76 -10.59
CA GLY A 35 -4.04 -12.62 -11.50
C GLY A 35 -5.41 -13.06 -10.97
N GLY A 36 -5.86 -12.49 -9.86
CA GLY A 36 -7.21 -12.71 -9.32
C GLY A 36 -8.29 -11.88 -10.03
N ALA A 37 -9.53 -12.09 -9.64
CA ALA A 37 -10.67 -11.35 -10.17
C ALA A 37 -10.84 -9.99 -9.47
N PRO A 38 -11.35 -8.97 -10.18
CA PRO A 38 -11.74 -7.72 -9.55
C PRO A 38 -12.89 -7.92 -8.57
N GLY A 39 -12.83 -7.26 -7.43
CA GLY A 39 -13.85 -7.35 -6.38
C GLY A 39 -14.06 -6.03 -5.65
N PRO A 40 -15.21 -5.85 -4.97
CA PRO A 40 -15.47 -4.67 -4.17
C PRO A 40 -14.56 -4.65 -2.92
N HIS A 41 -14.01 -3.48 -2.61
CA HIS A 41 -13.22 -3.28 -1.39
C HIS A 41 -13.40 -1.86 -0.84
N LYS A 42 -13.07 -1.67 0.43
CA LYS A 42 -13.22 -0.38 1.14
C LYS A 42 -11.91 0.41 1.28
N ILE A 43 -10.81 -0.04 0.64
CA ILE A 43 -9.53 0.68 0.67
C ILE A 43 -9.55 1.77 -0.40
N GLN A 44 -9.89 2.98 0.00
CA GLN A 44 -9.97 4.12 -0.91
C GLN A 44 -8.58 4.53 -1.43
N GLY A 45 -8.54 4.89 -2.72
CA GLY A 45 -7.33 5.43 -3.36
C GLY A 45 -6.40 4.40 -4.02
N ILE A 46 -6.66 3.10 -3.83
CA ILE A 46 -5.95 2.00 -4.52
C ILE A 46 -6.94 0.99 -5.09
N GLY A 47 -6.48 0.04 -5.87
CA GLY A 47 -7.29 -1.05 -6.40
C GLY A 47 -8.46 -0.60 -7.30
N PRO A 48 -8.23 0.04 -8.46
CA PRO A 48 -9.30 0.57 -9.32
C PRO A 48 -10.12 -0.51 -10.04
N ASN A 49 -9.95 -1.79 -9.70
CA ASN A 49 -10.63 -2.94 -10.30
C ASN A 49 -10.34 -3.17 -11.80
N PHE A 50 -9.34 -2.52 -12.32
CA PHE A 50 -8.79 -2.74 -13.67
C PHE A 50 -7.29 -2.43 -13.68
N VAL A 51 -6.58 -2.94 -14.67
CA VAL A 51 -5.17 -2.58 -14.89
C VAL A 51 -5.12 -1.34 -15.78
N PRO A 52 -4.70 -0.18 -15.26
CA PRO A 52 -4.61 1.03 -16.07
C PRO A 52 -3.57 0.87 -17.20
N ALA A 53 -3.91 1.37 -18.40
CA ALA A 53 -3.04 1.25 -19.59
C ALA A 53 -1.63 1.87 -19.40
N ILE A 54 -1.52 2.89 -18.55
CA ILE A 54 -0.24 3.55 -18.25
C ILE A 54 0.58 2.85 -17.17
N LEU A 55 0.07 1.75 -16.57
CA LEU A 55 0.81 0.97 -15.60
C LEU A 55 1.83 0.08 -16.33
N ASP A 56 3.09 0.31 -16.05
CA ASP A 56 4.16 -0.60 -16.45
C ASP A 56 4.20 -1.81 -15.51
N ARG A 57 3.73 -2.95 -15.99
CA ARG A 57 3.70 -4.19 -15.21
C ARG A 57 5.07 -4.83 -15.01
N GLN A 58 6.09 -4.36 -15.69
CA GLN A 58 7.47 -4.87 -15.55
C GLN A 58 8.27 -4.05 -14.54
N ILE A 59 7.71 -2.94 -14.02
CA ILE A 59 8.44 -2.06 -13.12
C ILE A 59 8.50 -2.56 -11.69
N TYR A 60 7.49 -3.29 -11.23
CA TYR A 60 7.46 -3.88 -9.89
C TYR A 60 7.96 -5.32 -9.91
N ASP A 61 8.65 -5.69 -8.85
CA ASP A 61 9.30 -7.01 -8.67
C ASP A 61 8.39 -7.99 -7.92
N GLU A 62 7.46 -7.46 -7.14
CA GLU A 62 6.54 -8.24 -6.29
C GLU A 62 5.22 -7.50 -6.11
N VAL A 63 4.15 -8.25 -5.86
CA VAL A 63 2.83 -7.73 -5.46
C VAL A 63 2.44 -8.35 -4.13
N ILE A 64 2.02 -7.52 -3.17
CA ILE A 64 1.53 -7.96 -1.87
C ILE A 64 0.06 -7.57 -1.72
N ASP A 65 -0.76 -8.55 -1.37
CA ASP A 65 -2.19 -8.37 -1.13
C ASP A 65 -2.45 -8.11 0.36
N VAL A 66 -3.14 -7.03 0.67
CA VAL A 66 -3.49 -6.65 2.06
C VAL A 66 -4.99 -6.43 2.16
N ASP A 67 -5.63 -7.02 3.17
CA ASP A 67 -7.07 -6.86 3.39
C ASP A 67 -7.42 -5.56 4.12
N ILE A 68 -8.72 -5.23 4.12
CA ILE A 68 -9.22 -4.00 4.74
C ILE A 68 -9.01 -3.98 6.25
N ALA A 69 -9.15 -5.11 6.95
CA ALA A 69 -9.01 -5.16 8.40
C ALA A 69 -7.56 -4.87 8.82
N GLN A 70 -6.59 -5.48 8.14
CA GLN A 70 -5.16 -5.21 8.34
C GLN A 70 -4.83 -3.74 8.04
N SER A 71 -5.42 -3.18 7.00
CA SER A 71 -5.22 -1.78 6.59
C SER A 71 -5.72 -0.78 7.64
N VAL A 72 -6.92 -1.00 8.17
CA VAL A 72 -7.54 -0.17 9.21
C VAL A 72 -6.75 -0.26 10.50
N GLU A 73 -6.45 -1.47 10.96
CA GLU A 73 -5.69 -1.65 12.20
C GLU A 73 -4.30 -1.00 12.12
N MET A 74 -3.61 -1.16 11.00
CA MET A 74 -2.30 -0.53 10.83
C MET A 74 -2.37 1.00 10.79
N ALA A 75 -3.37 1.59 10.13
CA ALA A 75 -3.56 3.04 10.13
C ALA A 75 -3.86 3.57 11.55
N ARG A 76 -4.65 2.84 12.33
CA ARG A 76 -4.92 3.15 13.76
C ARG A 76 -3.67 3.02 14.62
N ARG A 77 -2.85 2.01 14.39
CA ARG A 77 -1.57 1.82 15.09
C ARG A 77 -0.58 2.95 14.78
N LEU A 78 -0.44 3.35 13.52
CA LEU A 78 0.38 4.50 13.15
C LEU A 78 -0.01 5.76 13.91
N ALA A 79 -1.31 6.01 14.11
CA ALA A 79 -1.78 7.14 14.89
C ALA A 79 -1.45 7.00 16.38
N ARG A 80 -1.69 5.83 16.98
CA ARG A 80 -1.51 5.61 18.43
C ARG A 80 -0.05 5.46 18.84
N GLU A 81 0.74 4.76 18.03
CA GLU A 81 2.11 4.36 18.40
C GLU A 81 3.16 5.35 17.88
N GLU A 82 2.92 5.96 16.71
CA GLU A 82 3.89 6.83 16.03
C GLU A 82 3.41 8.29 15.90
N GLY A 83 2.17 8.60 16.29
CA GLY A 83 1.60 9.94 16.13
C GLY A 83 1.33 10.32 14.66
N ILE A 84 1.27 9.35 13.75
CA ILE A 84 1.06 9.55 12.31
C ILE A 84 -0.40 9.30 11.97
N LEU A 85 -1.20 10.36 11.85
CA LEU A 85 -2.59 10.29 11.46
C LEU A 85 -2.71 10.08 9.95
N ALA A 86 -2.76 8.83 9.51
CA ALA A 86 -2.73 8.42 8.10
C ALA A 86 -4.07 7.85 7.63
N GLY A 87 -4.29 7.81 6.32
CA GLY A 87 -5.47 7.18 5.71
C GLY A 87 -5.34 5.66 5.57
N ILE A 88 -6.44 5.00 5.20
CA ILE A 88 -6.54 3.53 5.10
C ILE A 88 -5.48 2.94 4.18
N SER A 89 -5.29 3.51 2.98
CA SER A 89 -4.30 3.01 2.03
C SER A 89 -2.85 3.15 2.51
N SER A 90 -2.57 4.10 3.41
CA SER A 90 -1.26 4.21 4.08
C SER A 90 -1.06 3.05 5.06
N GLY A 91 -2.11 2.67 5.79
CA GLY A 91 -2.10 1.45 6.60
C GLY A 91 -1.83 0.20 5.76
N THR A 92 -2.45 0.12 4.57
CA THR A 92 -2.21 -0.97 3.60
C THR A 92 -0.72 -1.07 3.22
N THR A 93 -0.12 0.04 2.80
CA THR A 93 1.29 0.04 2.37
C THR A 93 2.27 -0.20 3.50
N VAL A 94 2.00 0.30 4.71
CA VAL A 94 2.83 0.03 5.89
C VAL A 94 2.71 -1.43 6.34
N THR A 95 1.52 -2.04 6.26
CA THR A 95 1.36 -3.48 6.52
C THR A 95 2.25 -4.32 5.62
N ALA A 96 2.23 -4.06 4.32
CA ALA A 96 3.10 -4.74 3.36
C ALA A 96 4.60 -4.48 3.64
N ALA A 97 4.98 -3.26 4.00
CA ALA A 97 6.35 -2.93 4.35
C ALA A 97 6.85 -3.68 5.59
N LEU A 98 6.01 -3.83 6.62
CA LEU A 98 6.34 -4.61 7.81
C LEU A 98 6.44 -6.11 7.51
N GLU A 99 5.64 -6.63 6.59
CA GLU A 99 5.79 -8.00 6.10
C GLU A 99 7.15 -8.21 5.43
N LEU A 100 7.54 -7.28 4.55
CA LEU A 100 8.86 -7.30 3.91
C LEU A 100 10.00 -7.17 4.93
N ALA A 101 9.85 -6.30 5.93
CA ALA A 101 10.87 -6.07 6.95
C ALA A 101 11.14 -7.30 7.83
N LYS A 102 10.15 -8.17 8.01
CA LYS A 102 10.29 -9.42 8.77
C LYS A 102 11.06 -10.51 8.04
N ARG A 103 11.24 -10.37 6.73
CA ARG A 103 11.94 -11.38 5.92
C ARG A 103 13.45 -11.31 6.17
N PRO A 104 14.12 -12.44 6.47
CA PRO A 104 15.56 -12.46 6.78
C PRO A 104 16.44 -11.83 5.69
N GLU A 105 16.06 -12.03 4.41
CA GLU A 105 16.78 -11.47 3.27
C GLU A 105 16.73 -9.94 3.18
N ASN A 106 15.85 -9.30 3.94
CA ASN A 106 15.72 -7.85 4.00
C ASN A 106 16.38 -7.23 5.25
N ALA A 107 17.04 -8.04 6.07
CA ALA A 107 17.75 -7.53 7.24
C ALA A 107 18.80 -6.47 6.84
N GLY A 108 18.77 -5.33 7.52
CA GLY A 108 19.69 -4.20 7.27
C GLY A 108 19.39 -3.38 6.02
N LYS A 109 18.32 -3.70 5.26
CA LYS A 109 17.90 -2.90 4.10
C LYS A 109 17.00 -1.75 4.51
N THR A 110 17.03 -0.68 3.72
CA THR A 110 16.11 0.45 3.83
C THR A 110 14.83 0.16 3.06
N ILE A 111 13.68 0.27 3.71
CA ILE A 111 12.35 0.17 3.11
C ILE A 111 11.71 1.56 3.14
N VAL A 112 11.29 2.07 1.98
CA VAL A 112 10.64 3.37 1.85
C VAL A 112 9.17 3.17 1.52
N VAL A 113 8.29 3.84 2.28
CA VAL A 113 6.83 3.79 2.11
C VAL A 113 6.29 5.20 1.97
N VAL A 114 5.39 5.41 1.01
CA VAL A 114 4.70 6.69 0.84
C VAL A 114 3.44 6.71 1.69
N ILE A 115 3.35 7.67 2.62
CA ILE A 115 2.12 7.99 3.36
C ILE A 115 1.32 8.98 2.50
N ALA A 116 0.39 8.47 1.70
CA ALA A 116 -0.23 9.21 0.61
C ALA A 116 -1.34 10.17 1.04
N SER A 117 -1.97 9.93 2.19
CA SER A 117 -3.09 10.73 2.69
C SER A 117 -3.14 10.74 4.22
N TYR A 118 -3.72 11.79 4.79
CA TYR A 118 -3.91 11.94 6.23
C TYR A 118 -5.30 11.48 6.68
N GLY A 119 -5.44 11.17 7.97
CA GLY A 119 -6.61 10.49 8.53
C GLY A 119 -7.89 11.33 8.58
N GLU A 120 -7.82 12.66 8.69
CA GLU A 120 -9.01 13.54 8.75
C GLU A 120 -9.98 13.31 7.58
N ARG A 121 -9.46 12.98 6.41
CA ARG A 121 -10.28 12.66 5.23
C ARG A 121 -11.19 11.45 5.41
N TYR A 122 -10.92 10.62 6.41
CA TYR A 122 -11.55 9.31 6.62
C TYR A 122 -12.39 9.25 7.90
N LEU A 123 -12.71 10.40 8.54
CA LEU A 123 -13.46 10.44 9.79
C LEU A 123 -14.84 9.77 9.72
N SER A 124 -15.50 9.83 8.55
CA SER A 124 -16.80 9.18 8.29
C SER A 124 -16.67 7.80 7.65
N SER A 125 -15.53 7.16 7.74
CA SER A 125 -15.26 5.85 7.11
C SER A 125 -15.03 4.77 8.16
N VAL A 126 -14.92 3.53 7.70
CA VAL A 126 -14.57 2.35 8.50
C VAL A 126 -13.29 2.54 9.35
N LEU A 127 -12.44 3.51 9.04
CA LEU A 127 -11.24 3.79 9.82
C LEU A 127 -11.57 4.23 11.26
N TYR A 128 -12.69 4.95 11.47
CA TYR A 128 -13.07 5.50 12.76
C TYR A 128 -14.48 5.08 13.22
N GLU A 129 -15.16 4.20 12.46
CA GLU A 129 -16.55 3.82 12.69
C GLU A 129 -16.81 3.27 14.11
N ASP A 130 -15.82 2.56 14.69
CA ASP A 130 -15.93 1.92 16.01
C ASP A 130 -15.29 2.72 17.15
N LEU A 131 -14.79 3.92 16.87
CA LEU A 131 -14.19 4.75 17.91
C LEU A 131 -15.30 5.62 18.54
N GLU A 132 -15.65 5.29 19.78
CA GLU A 132 -16.48 6.17 20.61
C GLU A 132 -15.73 7.49 20.88
N VAL A 133 -16.37 8.61 20.58
CA VAL A 133 -15.89 9.98 20.89
C VAL A 133 -16.48 10.41 22.22
#